data_3d6794f0c082ef5f026c770635951483
#
_entry.id   3d6794f0c082ef5f026c770635951483
#
_cell.length_a   1.000
_cell.length_b   1.000
_cell.length_c   1.000
_cell.angle_alpha   90.00
_cell.angle_beta   90.00
_cell.angle_gamma   90.00
#
_symmetry.space_group_name_H-M   'P 1'
#
loop_
_entity.id
_entity.type
_entity.pdbx_description
1 polymer ?
#
loop_
_entity_poly.entity_id
_entity_poly.type
_entity_poly.pdbx_seq_one_letter_code
_entity_poly.pdbx_strand_id
1 'polypeptide(L)'
;MVGGGPDALIGAVHRLAARMDDQFELVAGCFASTPERSLAGAAEIGVPPERAYGSYAVMVELERDRSDRIDAVAIVTPNHLHLPVSAAFLAAGFDV
;
A
#
# COMPACT_ATOMS: atom_id res chain seq x y z
N MET A 1 0.56 -1.09 1.53
CA MET A 1 -0.78 -0.44 1.67
C MET A 1 -1.17 0.22 0.36
N VAL A 2 -2.45 0.19 -0.03
CA VAL A 2 -2.98 0.92 -1.19
C VAL A 2 -4.05 1.91 -0.72
N GLY A 3 -3.90 3.18 -1.06
CA GLY A 3 -4.65 4.29 -0.49
C GLY A 3 -4.11 4.71 0.88
N GLY A 4 -4.88 5.48 1.63
CA GLY A 4 -4.52 5.86 2.99
C GLY A 4 -3.31 6.80 3.10
N GLY A 5 -3.16 7.74 2.16
CA GLY A 5 -2.12 8.76 2.22
C GLY A 5 -2.18 9.63 3.47
N PRO A 6 -1.27 10.62 3.62
CA PRO A 6 -1.14 11.42 4.85
C PRO A 6 -2.45 12.07 5.30
N ASP A 7 -3.23 12.58 4.36
CA ASP A 7 -4.50 13.28 4.62
C ASP A 7 -5.69 12.34 4.86
N ALA A 8 -5.50 11.02 4.75
CA ALA A 8 -6.57 10.04 4.89
C ALA A 8 -6.66 9.53 6.33
N LEU A 9 -7.71 9.95 7.04
CA LEU A 9 -7.96 9.55 8.43
C LEU A 9 -7.85 8.03 8.64
N ILE A 10 -8.54 7.25 7.81
CA ILE A 10 -8.57 5.80 8.00
C ILE A 10 -7.21 5.13 7.73
N GLY A 11 -6.40 5.69 6.84
CA GLY A 11 -5.04 5.22 6.59
C GLY A 11 -4.16 5.33 7.84
N ALA A 12 -4.24 6.45 8.55
CA ALA A 12 -3.51 6.64 9.80
C ALA A 12 -3.94 5.63 10.88
N VAL A 13 -5.24 5.36 10.99
CA VAL A 13 -5.80 4.37 11.93
C VAL A 13 -5.27 2.96 11.61
N HIS A 14 -5.28 2.54 10.35
CA HIS A 14 -4.74 1.25 9.94
C HIS A 14 -3.24 1.12 10.22
N ARG A 15 -2.46 2.18 9.94
CA ARG A 15 -1.02 2.18 10.25
C ARG A 15 -0.73 2.11 11.74
N LEU A 16 -1.55 2.77 12.56
CA LEU A 16 -1.44 2.69 14.01
C LEU A 16 -1.76 1.27 14.50
N ALA A 17 -2.90 0.72 14.07
CA ALA A 17 -3.32 -0.63 14.46
C ALA A 17 -2.29 -1.71 14.07
N ALA A 18 -1.74 -1.62 12.86
CA ALA A 18 -0.73 -2.56 12.38
C ALA A 18 0.54 -2.59 13.27
N ARG A 19 0.88 -1.48 13.92
CA ARG A 19 2.07 -1.36 14.77
C ARG A 19 1.83 -1.68 16.25
N MET A 20 0.58 -1.76 16.70
CA MET A 20 0.29 -1.90 18.14
C MET A 20 0.89 -3.14 18.78
N ASP A 21 0.96 -4.25 18.04
CA ASP A 21 1.46 -5.53 18.54
C ASP A 21 2.79 -5.94 17.89
N ASP A 22 3.46 -5.03 17.16
CA ASP A 22 4.69 -5.30 16.39
C ASP A 22 4.57 -6.50 15.42
N GLN A 23 3.35 -6.81 14.97
CA GLN A 23 3.10 -7.92 14.05
C GLN A 23 3.28 -7.54 12.57
N PHE A 24 3.14 -6.25 12.25
CA PHE A 24 3.21 -5.75 10.88
C PHE A 24 4.08 -4.50 10.78
N GLU A 25 4.86 -4.45 9.73
CA GLU A 25 5.62 -3.28 9.30
C GLU A 25 5.12 -2.77 7.96
N LEU A 26 4.92 -1.46 7.83
CA LEU A 26 4.58 -0.84 6.56
C LEU A 26 5.85 -0.62 5.73
N VAL A 27 6.09 -1.47 4.75
CA VAL A 27 7.32 -1.46 3.94
C VAL A 27 7.11 -0.93 2.51
N ALA A 28 5.87 -0.92 2.02
CA ALA A 28 5.58 -0.56 0.63
C ALA A 28 4.19 0.05 0.48
N GLY A 29 3.97 0.88 -0.54
CA GLY A 29 2.63 1.37 -0.80
C GLY A 29 2.45 2.26 -2.03
N CYS A 30 1.16 2.44 -2.37
CA CYS A 30 0.64 3.39 -3.33
C CYS A 30 -0.41 4.25 -2.62
N PHE A 31 -0.09 5.50 -2.30
CA PHE A 31 -0.83 6.31 -1.30
C PHE A 31 -1.79 7.34 -1.89
N ALA A 32 -1.79 7.52 -3.21
CA ALA A 32 -2.68 8.45 -3.90
C ALA A 32 -2.99 7.99 -5.32
N SER A 33 -3.93 8.68 -5.98
CA SER A 33 -4.36 8.38 -7.35
C SER A 33 -3.41 8.89 -8.44
N THR A 34 -2.46 9.76 -8.10
CA THR A 34 -1.43 10.23 -9.03
C THR A 34 -0.05 9.82 -8.52
N PRO A 35 0.90 9.51 -9.42
CA PRO A 35 2.25 9.11 -9.03
C PRO A 35 2.95 10.13 -8.12
N GLU A 36 2.89 11.42 -8.47
CA GLU A 36 3.56 12.49 -7.72
C GLU A 36 3.04 12.58 -6.27
N ARG A 37 1.71 12.53 -6.09
CA ARG A 37 1.10 12.55 -4.76
C ARG A 37 1.36 11.28 -3.98
N SER A 38 1.41 10.14 -4.66
CA SER A 38 1.72 8.86 -4.03
C SER A 38 3.14 8.85 -3.47
N LEU A 39 4.11 9.28 -4.27
CA LEU A 39 5.52 9.36 -3.85
C LEU A 39 5.72 10.38 -2.71
N ALA A 40 5.10 11.56 -2.81
CA ALA A 40 5.14 12.56 -1.74
C ALA A 40 4.54 12.01 -0.44
N GLY A 41 3.36 11.37 -0.53
CA GLY A 41 2.71 10.74 0.62
C GLY A 41 3.53 9.61 1.24
N ALA A 42 4.22 8.81 0.42
CA ALA A 42 5.12 7.77 0.89
C ALA A 42 6.27 8.34 1.74
N ALA A 43 6.88 9.44 1.28
CA ALA A 43 7.96 10.12 2.00
C ALA A 43 7.50 10.64 3.38
N GLU A 44 6.30 11.24 3.45
CA GLU A 44 5.73 11.71 4.72
C GLU A 44 5.42 10.57 5.70
N ILE A 45 5.00 9.41 5.18
CA ILE A 45 4.67 8.22 5.98
C ILE A 45 5.93 7.44 6.40
N GLY A 46 7.07 7.68 5.74
CA GLY A 46 8.34 7.00 6.00
C GLY A 46 8.53 5.70 5.22
N VAL A 47 7.82 5.53 4.09
CA VAL A 47 8.04 4.40 3.18
C VAL A 47 9.22 4.72 2.26
N PRO A 48 10.19 3.80 2.09
CA PRO A 48 11.34 4.02 1.23
C PRO A 48 10.96 4.32 -0.22
N PRO A 49 11.67 5.23 -0.90
CA PRO A 49 11.34 5.63 -2.29
C PRO A 49 11.28 4.46 -3.27
N GLU A 50 12.14 3.47 -3.09
CA GLU A 50 12.20 2.26 -3.93
C GLU A 50 11.00 1.32 -3.75
N ARG A 51 10.20 1.55 -2.71
CA ARG A 51 8.96 0.81 -2.43
C ARG A 51 7.72 1.71 -2.38
N ALA A 52 7.85 2.93 -2.88
CA ALA A 52 6.78 3.88 -3.09
C ALA A 52 6.32 3.82 -4.55
N TYR A 53 5.09 3.41 -4.79
CA TYR A 53 4.59 3.13 -6.13
C TYR A 53 3.60 4.19 -6.61
N GLY A 54 3.67 4.54 -7.90
CA GLY A 54 2.76 5.51 -8.52
C GLY A 54 1.37 4.97 -8.80
N SER A 55 1.21 3.64 -8.86
CA SER A 55 -0.08 2.97 -9.01
C SER A 55 -0.06 1.58 -8.36
N TYR A 56 -1.24 1.07 -7.99
CA TYR A 56 -1.35 -0.28 -7.44
C TYR A 56 -0.97 -1.37 -8.45
N ALA A 57 -1.20 -1.14 -9.75
CA ALA A 57 -0.82 -2.10 -10.79
C ALA A 57 0.71 -2.27 -10.87
N VAL A 58 1.45 -1.16 -10.87
CA VAL A 58 2.91 -1.18 -10.80
C VAL A 58 3.39 -1.82 -9.49
N MET A 59 2.74 -1.54 -8.37
CA MET A 59 3.07 -2.17 -7.09
C MET A 59 2.92 -3.69 -7.15
N VAL A 60 1.81 -4.20 -7.71
CA VAL A 60 1.59 -5.65 -7.86
C VAL A 60 2.70 -6.31 -8.68
N GLU A 61 3.04 -5.72 -9.83
CA GLU A 61 4.06 -6.27 -10.74
C GLU A 61 5.43 -6.32 -10.07
N LEU A 62 5.86 -5.21 -9.48
CA LEU A 62 7.20 -5.10 -8.92
C LEU A 62 7.35 -5.87 -7.60
N GLU A 63 6.34 -5.84 -6.73
CA GLU A 63 6.39 -6.59 -5.47
C GLU A 63 6.33 -8.10 -5.69
N ARG A 64 5.60 -8.59 -6.70
CA ARG A 64 5.52 -10.02 -7.00
C ARG A 64 6.88 -10.66 -7.23
N ASP A 65 7.78 -9.95 -7.90
CA ASP A 65 9.06 -10.46 -8.35
C ASP A 65 10.21 -10.19 -7.35
N ARG A 66 9.93 -9.55 -6.21
CA ARG A 66 10.92 -9.28 -5.16
C ARG A 66 11.17 -10.51 -4.30
N SER A 67 12.41 -10.71 -3.87
CA SER A 67 12.78 -11.72 -2.87
C SER A 67 12.28 -11.36 -1.46
N ASP A 68 12.14 -10.05 -1.18
CA ASP A 68 11.61 -9.47 0.06
C ASP A 68 10.22 -8.86 -0.16
N ARG A 69 9.39 -9.50 -0.99
CA ARG A 69 8.04 -9.04 -1.32
C ARG A 69 7.19 -8.86 -0.07
N ILE A 70 6.15 -8.05 -0.18
CA ILE A 70 5.16 -7.92 0.90
C ILE A 70 4.44 -9.25 1.15
N ASP A 71 4.04 -9.50 2.39
CA ASP A 71 3.23 -10.67 2.77
C ASP A 71 1.75 -10.41 2.52
N ALA A 72 1.29 -9.21 2.89
CA ALA A 72 -0.12 -8.82 2.79
C ALA A 72 -0.28 -7.36 2.37
N VAL A 73 -1.44 -7.01 1.82
CA VAL A 73 -1.80 -5.65 1.48
C VAL A 73 -3.06 -5.17 2.21
N ALA A 74 -2.98 -4.02 2.86
CA ALA A 74 -4.15 -3.30 3.36
C ALA A 74 -4.66 -2.34 2.28
N ILE A 75 -5.95 -2.47 1.91
CA ILE A 75 -6.61 -1.65 0.90
C ILE A 75 -7.54 -0.67 1.61
N VAL A 76 -7.20 0.61 1.56
CA VAL A 76 -7.91 1.72 2.22
C VAL A 76 -8.26 2.81 1.22
N THR A 77 -8.65 2.39 0.03
CA THR A 77 -9.11 3.23 -1.08
C THR A 77 -10.61 3.55 -0.94
N PRO A 78 -11.16 4.44 -1.77
CA PRO A 78 -12.62 4.53 -1.95
C PRO A 78 -13.23 3.19 -2.35
N ASN A 79 -14.49 2.95 -1.93
CA ASN A 79 -15.16 1.64 -2.04
C ASN A 79 -15.17 1.05 -3.46
N HIS A 80 -15.33 1.87 -4.50
CA HIS A 80 -15.38 1.40 -5.88
C HIS A 80 -14.05 0.79 -6.37
N LEU A 81 -12.94 1.04 -5.67
CA LEU A 81 -11.63 0.47 -5.97
C LEU A 81 -11.32 -0.80 -5.17
N HIS A 82 -12.11 -1.14 -4.14
CA HIS A 82 -11.82 -2.31 -3.31
C HIS A 82 -11.75 -3.59 -4.15
N LEU A 83 -12.76 -3.85 -4.97
CA LEU A 83 -12.80 -5.08 -5.78
C LEU A 83 -11.64 -5.16 -6.80
N PRO A 84 -11.41 -4.18 -7.69
CA PRO A 84 -10.34 -4.31 -8.67
C PRO A 84 -8.94 -4.38 -8.03
N VAL A 85 -8.69 -3.64 -6.97
CA VAL A 85 -7.40 -3.68 -6.26
C VAL A 85 -7.21 -5.04 -5.57
N SER A 86 -8.21 -5.51 -4.82
CA SER A 86 -8.14 -6.82 -4.14
C SER A 86 -7.92 -7.95 -5.14
N ALA A 87 -8.65 -7.95 -6.25
CA ALA A 87 -8.52 -8.97 -7.29
C ALA A 87 -7.11 -9.02 -7.88
N ALA A 88 -6.48 -7.86 -8.12
CA ALA A 88 -5.13 -7.78 -8.66
C ALA A 88 -4.09 -8.38 -7.70
N PHE A 89 -4.16 -8.05 -6.40
CA PHE A 89 -3.22 -8.58 -5.40
C PHE A 89 -3.45 -10.08 -5.14
N LEU A 90 -4.70 -10.52 -5.01
CA LEU A 90 -5.02 -11.95 -4.84
C LEU A 90 -4.56 -12.79 -6.03
N ALA A 91 -4.76 -12.32 -7.27
CA ALA A 91 -4.30 -13.01 -8.48
C ALA A 91 -2.75 -13.13 -8.53
N ALA A 92 -2.04 -12.20 -7.90
CA ALA A 92 -0.58 -12.24 -7.78
C ALA A 92 -0.08 -13.04 -6.57
N GLY A 93 -0.99 -13.62 -5.77
CA GLY A 93 -0.67 -14.47 -4.62
C GLY A 93 -0.29 -13.70 -3.35
N PHE A 94 -0.85 -12.51 -3.16
CA PHE A 94 -0.73 -11.76 -1.91
C PHE A 94 -1.98 -11.92 -1.06
N ASP A 95 -1.83 -11.90 0.25
CA ASP A 95 -2.94 -11.76 1.18
C ASP A 95 -3.52 -10.33 1.15
N VAL A 96 -4.85 -10.20 1.36
CA VAL A 96 -5.56 -8.92 1.30
C VAL A 96 -6.42 -8.72 2.54
#